data_bce7e112de6bf7f1c7ceba485df84089
#
_entry.id   bce7e112de6bf7f1c7ceba485df84089
#
_cell.length_a   1.000
_cell.length_b   1.000
_cell.length_c   1.000
_cell.angle_alpha   90.00
_cell.angle_beta   90.00
_cell.angle_gamma   90.00
#
_symmetry.space_group_name_H-M   'P 1'
#
loop_
_entity.id
_entity.type
_entity.pdbx_description
1 polymer ?
#
loop_
_entity_poly.entity_id
_entity_poly.type
_entity_poly.pdbx_seq_one_letter_code
_entity_poly.pdbx_strand_id
1 'polypeptide(L)'
;MEQAKDITDAVRTLIKLMVDHPDAVRVECASITDGVSLRVSVDPADIGKVIGKQGRTARSLRILVTAMGMASKQRISLDIRE
;
A
#
# COMPACT_ATOMS: atom_id res chain seq x y z
N MET A 1 -3.53 3.88 -20.06
CA MET A 1 -4.27 4.04 -18.83
C MET A 1 -3.41 3.72 -17.64
N GLU A 2 -3.43 4.56 -16.68
CA GLU A 2 -2.52 4.44 -15.55
C GLU A 2 -3.19 3.78 -14.36
N GLN A 3 -3.64 2.54 -14.54
CA GLN A 3 -4.33 1.83 -13.47
C GLN A 3 -3.46 1.63 -12.25
N ALA A 4 -2.18 1.34 -12.46
CA ALA A 4 -1.26 1.19 -11.33
C ALA A 4 -1.12 2.52 -10.59
N LYS A 5 -1.11 3.64 -11.32
CA LYS A 5 -1.06 4.95 -10.70
C LYS A 5 -2.32 5.21 -9.90
N ASP A 6 -3.48 4.86 -10.43
CA ASP A 6 -4.75 5.05 -9.73
C ASP A 6 -4.78 4.25 -8.43
N ILE A 7 -4.28 3.02 -8.47
CA ILE A 7 -4.22 2.18 -7.27
C ILE A 7 -3.21 2.75 -6.28
N THR A 8 -2.07 3.22 -6.77
CA THR A 8 -1.07 3.85 -5.92
C THR A 8 -1.67 5.05 -5.19
N ASP A 9 -2.40 5.89 -5.90
CA ASP A 9 -3.02 7.08 -5.31
C ASP A 9 -4.07 6.69 -4.29
N ALA A 10 -4.86 5.66 -4.58
CA ALA A 10 -5.89 5.17 -3.66
C ALA A 10 -5.25 4.62 -2.37
N VAL A 11 -4.18 3.86 -2.51
CA VAL A 11 -3.48 3.31 -1.35
C VAL A 11 -2.89 4.43 -0.51
N ARG A 12 -2.28 5.43 -1.16
CA ARG A 12 -1.72 6.57 -0.44
C ARG A 12 -2.79 7.28 0.36
N THR A 13 -3.94 7.53 -0.25
CA THR A 13 -5.05 8.20 0.44
C THR A 13 -5.51 7.38 1.63
N LEU A 14 -5.65 6.08 1.44
CA LEU A 14 -6.09 5.19 2.51
C LEU A 14 -5.12 5.22 3.69
N ILE A 15 -3.83 5.09 3.40
CA ILE A 15 -2.82 5.09 4.46
C ILE A 15 -2.80 6.43 5.21
N LYS A 16 -2.93 7.53 4.48
CA LYS A 16 -2.96 8.86 5.12
C LYS A 16 -4.11 9.00 6.10
N LEU A 17 -5.22 8.33 5.85
CA LEU A 17 -6.36 8.38 6.76
C LEU A 17 -6.16 7.54 8.01
N MET A 18 -5.17 6.67 8.01
CA MET A 18 -4.93 5.73 9.11
C MET A 18 -3.87 6.19 10.11
N VAL A 19 -3.08 7.20 9.75
CA VAL A 19 -1.89 7.57 10.52
C VAL A 19 -2.04 8.96 11.12
N ASP A 20 -1.17 9.26 12.09
CA ASP A 20 -1.14 10.58 12.73
C ASP A 20 -0.26 11.57 11.97
N HIS A 21 0.64 11.06 11.12
CA HIS A 21 1.58 11.90 10.38
C HIS A 21 1.41 11.66 8.89
N PRO A 22 0.29 12.14 8.31
CA PRO A 22 0.02 11.87 6.90
C PRO A 22 1.05 12.48 5.94
N ASP A 23 1.71 13.56 6.35
CA ASP A 23 2.72 14.18 5.50
C ASP A 23 3.96 13.29 5.33
N ALA A 24 4.15 12.32 6.21
CA ALA A 24 5.28 11.40 6.12
C ALA A 24 4.99 10.16 5.30
N VAL A 25 3.76 10.00 4.83
CA VAL A 25 3.38 8.82 4.05
C VAL A 25 4.01 8.89 2.67
N ARG A 26 4.66 7.78 2.27
CA ARG A 26 5.22 7.63 0.93
C ARG A 26 4.74 6.31 0.36
N VAL A 27 4.25 6.33 -0.86
CA VAL A 27 3.90 5.12 -1.57
C VAL A 27 4.58 5.18 -2.92
N GLU A 28 5.48 4.24 -3.16
CA GLU A 28 6.26 4.18 -4.38
C GLU A 28 5.88 2.97 -5.19
N CYS A 29 5.82 3.14 -6.49
CA CYS A 29 5.45 2.10 -7.42
C CYS A 29 6.70 1.64 -8.15
N ALA A 30 7.00 0.35 -8.09
CA ALA A 30 8.14 -0.21 -8.76
C ALA A 30 7.70 -1.38 -9.65
N SER A 31 8.22 -1.41 -10.87
CA SER A 31 7.94 -2.53 -11.77
C SER A 31 8.71 -3.76 -11.32
N ILE A 32 8.04 -4.90 -11.35
CA ILE A 32 8.68 -6.19 -11.09
C ILE A 32 8.37 -7.11 -12.26
N THR A 33 8.93 -8.32 -12.24
CA THR A 33 8.88 -9.22 -13.38
C THR A 33 7.46 -9.44 -13.89
N ASP A 34 6.51 -9.68 -12.98
CA ASP A 34 5.15 -10.03 -13.36
C ASP A 34 4.13 -8.98 -12.94
N GLY A 35 4.56 -7.76 -12.68
CA GLY A 35 3.60 -6.77 -12.25
C GLY A 35 4.24 -5.56 -11.58
N VAL A 36 3.62 -5.13 -10.51
CA VAL A 36 4.01 -3.90 -9.82
C VAL A 36 4.07 -4.17 -8.32
N SER A 37 5.05 -3.56 -7.67
CA SER A 37 5.16 -3.60 -6.22
C SER A 37 4.97 -2.19 -5.68
N LEU A 38 4.04 -2.03 -4.74
CA LEU A 38 3.84 -0.77 -4.04
C LEU A 38 4.60 -0.83 -2.72
N ARG A 39 5.45 0.15 -2.50
CA ARG A 39 6.23 0.25 -1.27
C ARG A 39 5.69 1.38 -0.43
N VAL A 40 5.26 1.06 0.76
CA VAL A 40 4.66 2.02 1.68
C VAL A 40 5.64 2.32 2.80
N SER A 41 5.86 3.61 3.04
CA SER A 41 6.66 4.07 4.18
C SER A 41 5.86 5.09 4.95
N VAL A 42 5.94 5.03 6.27
CA VAL A 42 5.25 5.97 7.13
C VAL A 42 6.21 6.43 8.22
N ASP A 43 5.79 7.43 8.98
CA ASP A 43 6.55 7.85 10.16
C ASP A 43 6.73 6.64 11.08
N PRO A 44 7.93 6.43 11.66
CA PRO A 44 8.14 5.29 12.57
C PRO A 44 7.11 5.20 13.69
N ALA A 45 6.61 6.34 14.15
CA ALA A 45 5.60 6.35 15.22
C ALA A 45 4.25 5.76 14.73
N ASP A 46 4.03 5.70 13.43
CA ASP A 46 2.77 5.23 12.86
C ASP A 46 2.83 3.81 12.34
N ILE A 47 4.01 3.20 12.33
CA ILE A 47 4.14 1.88 11.70
C ILE A 47 3.20 0.85 12.33
N GLY A 48 3.01 0.92 13.64
CA GLY A 48 2.10 0.01 14.33
C GLY A 48 0.66 0.12 13.88
N LYS A 49 0.25 1.33 13.46
CA LYS A 49 -1.11 1.56 12.97
C LYS A 49 -1.34 0.89 11.63
N VAL A 50 -0.29 0.81 10.82
CA VAL A 50 -0.39 0.22 9.48
C VAL A 50 -0.24 -1.29 9.55
N ILE A 51 0.61 -1.79 10.43
CA ILE A 51 0.80 -3.23 10.62
C ILE A 51 -0.38 -3.85 11.36
N GLY A 52 -0.82 -3.20 12.45
CA GLY A 52 -1.91 -3.69 13.27
C GLY A 52 -1.51 -4.84 14.18
N LYS A 53 -2.42 -5.23 15.05
CA LYS A 53 -2.18 -6.35 15.96
C LYS A 53 -1.93 -7.61 15.15
N GLN A 54 -0.81 -8.26 15.42
CA GLN A 54 -0.46 -9.53 14.78
C GLN A 54 -0.44 -9.42 13.26
N GLY A 55 -0.21 -8.22 12.75
CA GLY A 55 -0.13 -7.99 11.32
C GLY A 55 -1.45 -8.02 10.59
N ARG A 56 -2.57 -7.95 11.30
CA ARG A 56 -3.89 -8.09 10.68
C ARG A 56 -4.23 -6.97 9.74
N THR A 57 -3.89 -5.73 10.10
CA THR A 57 -4.16 -4.58 9.23
C THR A 57 -3.35 -4.70 7.95
N ALA A 58 -2.05 -5.00 8.08
CA ALA A 58 -1.18 -5.16 6.92
C ALA A 58 -1.68 -6.28 6.01
N ARG A 59 -2.14 -7.39 6.59
CA ARG A 59 -2.68 -8.50 5.81
C ARG A 59 -3.90 -8.07 5.03
N SER A 60 -4.80 -7.34 5.69
CA SER A 60 -6.01 -6.84 5.03
C SER A 60 -5.68 -5.90 3.90
N LEU A 61 -4.71 -5.02 4.10
CA LEU A 61 -4.29 -4.09 3.05
C LEU A 61 -3.72 -4.85 1.86
N ARG A 62 -2.94 -5.91 2.10
CA ARG A 62 -2.39 -6.72 1.01
C ARG A 62 -3.49 -7.42 0.22
N ILE A 63 -4.48 -7.95 0.92
CA ILE A 63 -5.61 -8.61 0.27
C ILE A 63 -6.37 -7.63 -0.60
N LEU A 64 -6.63 -6.43 -0.07
CA LEU A 64 -7.35 -5.41 -0.81
C LEU A 64 -6.59 -4.98 -2.06
N VAL A 65 -5.29 -4.73 -1.92
CA VAL A 65 -4.46 -4.30 -3.05
C VAL A 65 -4.41 -5.40 -4.12
N THR A 66 -4.28 -6.66 -3.69
CA THR A 66 -4.29 -7.78 -4.63
C THR A 66 -5.61 -7.84 -5.39
N ALA A 67 -6.73 -7.64 -4.69
CA ALA A 67 -8.04 -7.67 -5.32
C ALA A 67 -8.19 -6.53 -6.33
N MET A 68 -7.70 -5.34 -5.99
CA MET A 68 -7.75 -4.21 -6.92
C MET A 68 -6.91 -4.49 -8.17
N GLY A 69 -5.74 -5.12 -7.98
CA GLY A 69 -4.91 -5.50 -9.11
C GLY A 69 -5.59 -6.51 -10.01
N MET A 70 -6.22 -7.50 -9.42
CA MET A 70 -6.93 -8.53 -10.20
C MET A 70 -8.06 -7.92 -11.01
N ALA A 71 -8.78 -6.97 -10.45
CA ALA A 71 -9.85 -6.29 -11.18
C ALA A 71 -9.31 -5.56 -12.41
N SER A 72 -8.06 -5.11 -12.35
CA SER A 72 -7.39 -4.43 -13.44
C SER A 72 -6.52 -5.38 -14.29
N LYS A 73 -6.58 -6.67 -13.99
CA LYS A 73 -5.77 -7.70 -14.67
C LYS A 73 -4.28 -7.44 -14.49
N GLN A 74 -3.91 -6.96 -13.32
CA GLN A 74 -2.52 -6.71 -12.98
C GLN A 74 -2.16 -7.42 -11.68
N ARG A 75 -0.92 -7.85 -11.58
CA ARG A 75 -0.40 -8.40 -10.33
C ARG A 75 0.22 -7.26 -9.55
N ILE A 76 -0.39 -6.92 -8.43
CA ILE A 76 0.09 -5.84 -7.59
C ILE A 76 0.33 -6.38 -6.18
N SER A 77 1.52 -6.13 -5.67
CA SER A 77 1.87 -6.52 -4.31
C SER A 77 2.10 -5.28 -3.45
N LEU A 78 2.01 -5.45 -2.16
CA LEU A 78 2.20 -4.36 -1.21
C LEU A 78 3.30 -4.72 -0.24
N ASP A 79 4.28 -3.84 -0.12
CA ASP A 79 5.39 -3.98 0.81
C ASP A 79 5.36 -2.80 1.77
N ILE A 80 5.22 -3.10 3.06
CA ILE A 80 5.18 -2.07 4.09
C ILE A 80 6.53 -2.03 4.78
N ARG A 81 7.18 -0.86 4.68
CA ARG A 81 8.52 -0.67 5.21
C ARG A 81 8.48 -0.14 6.62
N GLU A 82 9.35 -0.69 7.42
CA GLU A 82 9.54 -0.21 8.79
C GLU A 82 10.69 0.82 8.87
#